data_66c679ace73e8a90c0e910c0711d2b01
#
_entry.id   66c679ace73e8a90c0e910c0711d2b01
#
_cell.length_a   1.000
_cell.length_b   1.000
_cell.length_c   1.000
_cell.angle_alpha   90.00
_cell.angle_beta   90.00
_cell.angle_gamma   90.00
#
_symmetry.space_group_name_H-M   'P 1'
#
loop_
_entity.id
_entity.type
_entity.pdbx_description
1 polymer ?
#
loop_
_entity_poly.entity_id
_entity_poly.type
_entity_poly.pdbx_seq_one_letter_code
_entity_poly.pdbx_strand_id
1 'polypeptide(L)'
;MDWVGTDFYSRFPNFHWLDDFYRDFGGKPFVFGEWAMWGADDPGFVSRLFGWIGSHPRVRMVLYNQGQLADGPFRLKRYPRSAAALRKALAHRRFSL
;
A
#
# COMPACT_ATOMS: atom_id res chain seq x y z
N MET A 1 -16.58 -6.29 -15.08
CA MET A 1 -15.69 -5.94 -13.95
C MET A 1 -14.73 -4.86 -14.36
N ASP A 2 -14.82 -3.74 -13.71
CA ASP A 2 -14.12 -2.55 -14.15
C ASP A 2 -12.89 -2.22 -13.33
N TRP A 3 -12.68 -2.92 -12.22
CA TRP A 3 -11.57 -2.68 -11.30
C TRP A 3 -10.77 -3.96 -11.07
N VAL A 4 -9.47 -3.80 -10.90
CA VAL A 4 -8.56 -4.89 -10.54
C VAL A 4 -7.93 -4.54 -9.21
N GLY A 5 -7.90 -5.48 -8.29
CA GLY A 5 -7.39 -5.20 -6.95
C GLY A 5 -6.53 -6.32 -6.39
N THR A 6 -5.74 -5.97 -5.40
CA THR A 6 -4.91 -6.92 -4.68
C THR A 6 -4.72 -6.50 -3.23
N ASP A 7 -4.26 -7.46 -2.42
CA ASP A 7 -3.79 -7.24 -1.06
C ASP A 7 -2.26 -7.24 -1.08
N PHE A 8 -1.64 -6.40 -0.25
CA PHE A 8 -0.19 -6.31 -0.24
C PHE A 8 0.31 -5.98 1.17
N TYR A 9 1.18 -6.83 1.70
CA TYR A 9 1.66 -6.72 3.09
C TYR A 9 3.17 -6.62 3.15
N SER A 10 3.68 -5.85 4.10
CA SER A 10 5.12 -5.65 4.26
C SER A 10 5.89 -6.94 4.53
N ARG A 11 5.23 -7.93 5.10
CA ARG A 11 5.81 -9.24 5.36
C ARG A 11 6.17 -9.99 4.09
N PHE A 12 5.47 -9.70 2.98
CA PHE A 12 5.65 -10.36 1.68
C PHE A 12 5.83 -9.31 0.59
N PRO A 13 6.93 -8.56 0.61
CA PRO A 13 7.09 -7.38 -0.26
C PRO A 13 7.55 -7.75 -1.68
N ASN A 14 6.76 -8.55 -2.38
CA ASN A 14 7.10 -9.01 -3.73
C ASN A 14 6.68 -8.00 -4.78
N PHE A 15 7.50 -6.96 -4.97
CA PHE A 15 7.23 -5.91 -5.96
C PHE A 15 7.32 -6.40 -7.40
N HIS A 16 8.13 -7.43 -7.65
CA HIS A 16 8.22 -8.01 -8.99
C HIS A 16 6.87 -8.64 -9.40
N TRP A 17 6.26 -9.40 -8.48
CA TRP A 17 4.94 -9.95 -8.71
C TRP A 17 3.91 -8.83 -8.95
N LEU A 18 4.00 -7.76 -8.19
CA LEU A 18 3.10 -6.62 -8.31
C LEU A 18 3.22 -5.97 -9.69
N ASP A 19 4.43 -5.82 -10.21
CA ASP A 19 4.67 -5.30 -11.55
C ASP A 19 3.98 -6.17 -12.61
N ASP A 20 4.15 -7.48 -12.51
CA ASP A 20 3.56 -8.43 -13.46
C ASP A 20 2.04 -8.40 -13.39
N PHE A 21 1.48 -8.39 -12.19
CA PHE A 21 0.04 -8.34 -11.99
C PHE A 21 -0.56 -7.05 -12.56
N TYR A 22 0.06 -5.92 -12.30
CA TYR A 22 -0.38 -4.63 -12.82
C TYR A 22 -0.35 -4.61 -14.35
N ARG A 23 0.72 -5.12 -14.93
CA ARG A 23 0.87 -5.18 -16.39
C ARG A 23 -0.19 -6.08 -17.05
N ASP A 24 -0.46 -7.24 -16.43
CA ASP A 24 -1.34 -8.26 -17.02
C ASP A 24 -2.78 -7.81 -17.11
N PHE A 25 -3.19 -6.84 -16.29
CA PHE A 25 -4.53 -6.28 -16.30
C PHE A 25 -4.54 -4.82 -16.77
N GLY A 26 -3.73 -4.54 -17.78
CA GLY A 26 -3.60 -3.19 -18.33
C GLY A 26 -4.92 -2.61 -18.81
N GLY A 27 -5.07 -1.31 -18.66
CA GLY A 27 -6.25 -0.58 -19.08
C GLY A 27 -7.36 -0.51 -18.05
N LYS A 28 -7.23 -1.14 -16.89
CA LYS A 28 -8.25 -1.10 -15.83
C LYS A 28 -7.75 -0.32 -14.62
N PRO A 29 -8.64 0.40 -13.92
CA PRO A 29 -8.29 1.00 -12.64
C PRO A 29 -7.81 -0.07 -11.66
N PHE A 30 -6.77 0.24 -10.90
CA PHE A 30 -6.12 -0.68 -9.98
C PHE A 30 -6.33 -0.21 -8.54
N VAL A 31 -6.66 -1.12 -7.64
CA VAL A 31 -6.85 -0.78 -6.24
C VAL A 31 -6.03 -1.69 -5.35
N PHE A 32 -5.47 -1.11 -4.28
CA PHE A 32 -5.01 -1.90 -3.15
C PHE A 32 -6.17 -1.99 -2.17
N GLY A 33 -6.93 -3.07 -2.27
CA GLY A 33 -8.07 -3.30 -1.39
C GLY A 33 -7.68 -3.48 0.06
N GLU A 34 -6.46 -3.99 0.29
CA GLU A 34 -5.83 -4.05 1.59
C GLU A 34 -4.33 -3.92 1.44
N TRP A 35 -3.71 -3.09 2.26
CA TRP A 35 -2.28 -3.17 2.48
C TRP A 35 -2.01 -2.93 3.95
N ALA A 36 -0.91 -3.43 4.47
CA ALA A 36 -0.60 -3.23 5.87
C ALA A 36 0.85 -3.52 6.19
N MET A 37 1.31 -2.93 7.29
CA MET A 37 2.53 -3.36 7.95
C MET A 37 2.26 -4.67 8.69
N TRP A 38 3.22 -5.57 8.67
CA TRP A 38 3.08 -6.83 9.36
C TRP A 38 4.46 -7.34 9.80
N GLY A 39 4.67 -7.38 11.10
CA GLY A 39 5.89 -7.92 11.70
C GLY A 39 6.88 -6.86 12.13
N ALA A 40 7.53 -6.19 11.21
CA ALA A 40 8.57 -5.21 11.52
C ALA A 40 8.13 -3.78 11.18
N ASP A 41 8.66 -2.82 11.92
CA ASP A 41 8.48 -1.40 11.61
C ASP A 41 9.44 -1.04 10.48
N ASP A 42 8.93 -0.99 9.26
CA ASP A 42 9.72 -0.85 8.05
C ASP A 42 9.26 0.37 7.22
N PRO A 43 9.76 1.55 7.55
CA PRO A 43 9.43 2.76 6.80
C PRO A 43 9.90 2.70 5.34
N GLY A 44 10.96 1.94 5.06
CA GLY A 44 11.44 1.73 3.70
C GLY A 44 10.41 1.04 2.82
N PHE A 45 9.68 0.07 3.37
CA PHE A 45 8.57 -0.57 2.64
C PHE A 45 7.51 0.45 2.25
N VAL A 46 7.12 1.32 3.18
CA VAL A 46 6.11 2.35 2.92
C VAL A 46 6.57 3.28 1.81
N SER A 47 7.82 3.75 1.88
CA SER A 47 8.39 4.63 0.86
C SER A 47 8.43 3.95 -0.50
N ARG A 48 8.80 2.68 -0.53
CA ARG A 48 8.87 1.90 -1.77
C ARG A 48 7.49 1.68 -2.37
N LEU A 49 6.50 1.34 -1.54
CA LEU A 49 5.14 1.13 -2.02
C LEU A 49 4.57 2.40 -2.63
N PHE A 50 4.70 3.53 -1.94
CA PHE A 50 4.16 4.79 -2.44
C PHE A 50 4.95 5.34 -3.63
N GLY A 51 6.26 5.05 -3.71
CA GLY A 51 7.04 5.32 -4.90
C GLY A 51 6.54 4.52 -6.09
N TRP A 52 6.21 3.24 -5.88
CA TRP A 52 5.62 2.39 -6.90
C TRP A 52 4.27 2.94 -7.35
N ILE A 53 3.41 3.30 -6.40
CA ILE A 53 2.10 3.91 -6.71
C ILE A 53 2.28 5.18 -7.54
N GLY A 54 3.27 6.00 -7.18
CA GLY A 54 3.55 7.25 -7.90
C GLY A 54 3.89 7.06 -9.37
N SER A 55 4.51 5.93 -9.71
CA SER A 55 4.88 5.61 -11.09
C SER A 55 3.85 4.72 -11.80
N HIS A 56 2.72 4.43 -11.14
CA HIS A 56 1.68 3.57 -11.69
C HIS A 56 0.33 4.28 -11.63
N PRO A 57 0.03 5.13 -12.61
CA PRO A 57 -1.13 6.06 -12.54
C PRO A 57 -2.50 5.40 -12.56
N ARG A 58 -2.59 4.13 -12.94
CA ARG A 58 -3.88 3.42 -12.88
C ARG A 58 -4.31 3.09 -11.46
N VAL A 59 -3.42 3.20 -10.45
CA VAL A 59 -3.81 3.01 -9.06
C VAL A 59 -4.73 4.14 -8.64
N ARG A 60 -5.95 3.79 -8.24
CA ARG A 60 -7.01 4.75 -7.91
C ARG A 60 -7.41 4.74 -6.45
N MET A 61 -7.09 3.68 -5.73
CA MET A 61 -7.49 3.56 -4.34
C MET A 61 -6.47 2.72 -3.57
N VAL A 62 -6.19 3.14 -2.36
CA VAL A 62 -5.24 2.47 -1.48
C VAL A 62 -5.83 2.46 -0.08
N LEU A 63 -6.17 1.28 0.44
CA LEU A 63 -6.82 1.14 1.74
C LEU A 63 -5.90 0.42 2.73
N TYR A 64 -5.62 1.07 3.86
CA TYR A 64 -4.83 0.44 4.91
C TYR A 64 -5.72 -0.45 5.77
N ASN A 65 -5.29 -1.71 5.97
CA ASN A 65 -6.00 -2.66 6.79
C ASN A 65 -5.48 -2.61 8.24
N GLN A 66 -6.22 -1.97 9.14
CA GLN A 66 -5.87 -1.92 10.56
C GLN A 66 -6.21 -3.23 11.30
N GLY A 67 -6.96 -4.11 10.66
CA GLY A 67 -7.45 -5.32 11.29
C GLY A 67 -8.60 -5.05 12.25
N GLN A 68 -9.09 -6.10 12.89
CA GLN A 68 -10.26 -6.02 13.78
C GLN A 68 -9.88 -5.87 15.24
N LEU A 69 -8.70 -6.36 15.63
CA LEU A 69 -8.26 -6.31 17.02
C LEU A 69 -7.62 -4.96 17.34
N ALA A 70 -7.94 -4.41 18.51
CA ALA A 70 -7.41 -3.11 18.92
C ALA A 70 -5.88 -3.09 19.01
N ASP A 71 -5.27 -4.22 19.37
CA ASP A 71 -3.83 -4.37 19.46
C ASP A 71 -3.29 -5.40 18.46
N GLY A 72 -4.00 -5.57 17.35
CA GLY A 72 -3.64 -6.56 16.34
C GLY A 72 -2.36 -6.23 15.59
N PRO A 73 -1.82 -7.22 14.85
CA PRO A 73 -0.51 -7.09 14.21
C PRO A 73 -0.44 -6.06 13.09
N PHE A 74 -1.60 -5.60 12.58
CA PHE A 74 -1.63 -4.64 11.47
C PHE A 74 -1.79 -3.19 11.93
N ARG A 75 -2.05 -2.95 13.22
CA ARG A 75 -2.30 -1.58 13.72
C ARG A 75 -1.09 -0.69 13.51
N LEU A 76 -1.28 0.46 12.88
CA LEU A 76 -0.21 1.41 12.62
C LEU A 76 0.48 1.90 13.89
N LYS A 77 -0.24 1.93 15.03
CA LYS A 77 0.36 2.32 16.30
C LYS A 77 1.55 1.45 16.71
N ARG A 78 1.63 0.23 16.17
CA ARG A 78 2.76 -0.68 16.42
C ARG A 78 3.98 -0.35 15.56
N TYR A 79 3.82 0.53 14.57
CA TYR A 79 4.84 0.83 13.59
C TYR A 79 5.01 2.35 13.44
N PRO A 80 5.52 3.02 14.50
CA PRO A 80 5.55 4.50 14.51
C PRO A 80 6.39 5.10 13.40
N ARG A 81 7.49 4.47 13.00
CA ARG A 81 8.33 4.97 11.92
C ARG A 81 7.64 4.81 10.57
N SER A 82 6.98 3.69 10.37
CA SER A 82 6.19 3.44 9.16
C SER A 82 4.99 4.37 9.09
N ALA A 83 4.33 4.63 10.22
CA ALA A 83 3.22 5.58 10.29
C ALA A 83 3.68 6.99 9.92
N ALA A 84 4.87 7.39 10.35
CA ALA A 84 5.44 8.70 9.98
C ALA A 84 5.73 8.75 8.47
N ALA A 85 6.29 7.68 7.91
CA ALA A 85 6.53 7.60 6.47
C ALA A 85 5.23 7.65 5.68
N LEU A 86 4.17 7.01 6.18
CA LEU A 86 2.85 7.06 5.55
C LEU A 86 2.28 8.47 5.54
N ARG A 87 2.33 9.18 6.67
CA ARG A 87 1.87 10.57 6.74
C ARG A 87 2.60 11.45 5.72
N LYS A 88 3.91 11.26 5.58
CA LYS A 88 4.70 11.99 4.61
C LYS A 88 4.28 11.66 3.18
N ALA A 89 4.05 10.38 2.88
CA ALA A 89 3.62 9.96 1.56
C ALA A 89 2.24 10.53 1.20
N LEU A 90 1.31 10.52 2.16
CA LEU A 90 -0.05 11.02 1.94
C LEU A 90 -0.11 12.55 1.82
N ALA A 91 0.92 13.25 2.26
CA ALA A 91 1.02 14.69 2.03
C ALA A 91 1.33 15.03 0.58
N HIS A 92 1.72 14.02 -0.22
CA HIS A 92 1.98 14.22 -1.63
C HIS A 92 0.69 14.65 -2.34
N ARG A 93 0.85 15.53 -3.32
CA ARG A 93 -0.22 16.17 -4.04
C ARG A 93 -1.26 15.22 -4.61
N ARG A 94 -0.83 14.03 -5.07
CA ARG A 94 -1.72 13.00 -5.65
C ARG A 94 -2.79 12.52 -4.67
N PHE A 95 -2.50 12.60 -3.36
CA PHE A 95 -3.39 12.11 -2.31
C PHE A 95 -4.13 13.22 -1.58
N SER A 96 -3.96 14.46 -2.02
CA SER A 96 -4.66 15.62 -1.45
C SER A 96 -6.06 15.74 -2.05
N LEU A 97 -6.99 16.15 -1.20
CA LEU A 97 -8.36 16.41 -1.66
C LEU A 97 -8.49 17.80 -2.27
#